data_d1ade9968d772608c660df7b3fdf8e3c
#
_entry.id   d1ade9968d772608c660df7b3fdf8e3c
#
_cell.length_a   1.000
_cell.length_b   1.000
_cell.length_c   1.000
_cell.angle_alpha   90.00
_cell.angle_beta   90.00
_cell.angle_gamma   90.00
#
_symmetry.space_group_name_H-M   'P 1'
#
loop_
_entity.id
_entity.type
_entity.pdbx_description
1 polymer ?
#
loop_
_entity_poly.entity_id
_entity_poly.type
_entity_poly.pdbx_seq_one_letter_code
_entity_poly.pdbx_strand_id
1 'polypeptide(L)'
;CGKMILGSDSHTRYGALGTMAIGEGGGELVKQLLCDTYDIKYPGVVAVYLEGEPSPGVGPQDIALAIIGAVYKSGYVKNKVMEFVGPGIASMTTDFRNGVDVMTTETTCLSSIWRTDEDTKSFLTMHGRGEDYREMNPADVAYYDGVVYVDLSTVKPMIAMPFHPSNTYEIEELNANLGDILRSIEKEAAKLTGDADIDFSLTDKIENGKLRATQGIIAGCAGGNYTNVMAAAHILQGRSCGADEFALSVYPSSQPVYIDLVRKGAIADLMAAGAVLKTAFCGPCFGAGDTPANNGFSIRHTTRNFPNREGSKVTNGQIASVALMDARSIAATAANGGRLTSAWEMDGWDQVPEYEYDDTSYRNR
;
A
#
# COMPACT_ATOMS: atom_id res chain seq x y z
N CYS A 1 -16.36 9.60 12.88
CA CYS A 1 -16.65 8.20 13.25
C CYS A 1 -18.15 7.89 13.16
N GLY A 2 -18.51 6.61 12.97
CA GLY A 2 -19.91 6.16 12.92
C GLY A 2 -20.70 6.64 11.70
N LYS A 3 -20.04 6.95 10.62
CA LYS A 3 -20.66 7.36 9.35
C LYS A 3 -20.53 6.26 8.30
N MET A 4 -21.37 6.35 7.28
CA MET A 4 -21.22 5.61 6.03
C MET A 4 -20.96 6.59 4.89
N ILE A 5 -19.99 6.27 4.04
CA ILE A 5 -19.61 7.12 2.90
C ILE A 5 -19.62 6.28 1.64
N LEU A 6 -20.27 6.77 0.60
CA LEU A 6 -20.16 6.25 -0.75
C LEU A 6 -19.22 7.15 -1.56
N GLY A 7 -18.22 6.55 -2.19
CA GLY A 7 -17.25 7.27 -3.02
C GLY A 7 -17.11 6.68 -4.42
N SER A 8 -16.65 7.49 -5.35
CA SER A 8 -16.41 7.07 -6.73
C SER A 8 -15.06 6.37 -6.94
N ASP A 9 -14.11 6.56 -6.05
CA ASP A 9 -12.82 5.86 -6.08
C ASP A 9 -12.92 4.50 -5.37
N SER A 10 -12.37 3.45 -5.97
CA SER A 10 -12.39 2.09 -5.40
C SER A 10 -11.64 1.98 -4.06
N HIS A 11 -10.72 2.89 -3.79
CA HIS A 11 -10.00 3.01 -2.52
C HIS A 11 -10.63 4.02 -1.56
N THR A 12 -11.92 4.30 -1.70
CA THR A 12 -12.69 5.03 -0.69
C THR A 12 -12.79 4.15 0.55
N ARG A 13 -11.80 4.29 1.45
CA ARG A 13 -11.65 3.56 2.71
C ARG A 13 -11.33 4.54 3.83
N TYR A 14 -12.17 4.55 4.85
CA TYR A 14 -12.04 5.38 6.03
C TYR A 14 -12.27 4.58 7.31
N GLY A 15 -12.06 3.25 7.22
CA GLY A 15 -12.28 2.31 8.31
C GLY A 15 -11.45 2.64 9.53
N ALA A 16 -10.17 2.98 9.34
CA ALA A 16 -9.27 3.36 10.43
C ALA A 16 -9.71 4.62 11.20
N LEU A 17 -10.61 5.43 10.61
CA LEU A 17 -11.26 6.57 11.27
C LEU A 17 -12.65 6.21 11.84
N GLY A 18 -12.97 4.93 11.99
CA GLY A 18 -14.28 4.47 12.47
C GLY A 18 -15.44 4.80 11.53
N THR A 19 -15.20 4.85 10.22
CA THR A 19 -16.22 5.20 9.21
C THR A 19 -16.25 4.13 8.13
N MET A 20 -17.41 3.49 7.94
CA MET A 20 -17.57 2.51 6.88
C MET A 20 -17.71 3.21 5.52
N ALA A 21 -16.72 3.04 4.66
CA ALA A 21 -16.68 3.68 3.35
C ALA A 21 -16.66 2.63 2.22
N ILE A 22 -17.45 2.87 1.18
CA ILE A 22 -17.62 1.98 0.04
C ILE A 22 -17.24 2.72 -1.23
N GLY A 23 -16.32 2.17 -2.00
CA GLY A 23 -15.88 2.71 -3.28
C GLY A 23 -16.49 1.95 -4.44
N GLU A 24 -17.56 2.50 -5.05
CA GLU A 24 -18.37 1.80 -6.07
C GLU A 24 -18.19 2.34 -7.49
N GLY A 25 -17.47 3.44 -7.64
CA GLY A 25 -17.30 4.07 -8.94
C GLY A 25 -18.38 5.12 -9.26
N GLY A 26 -18.17 5.82 -10.39
CA GLY A 26 -18.97 6.99 -10.76
C GLY A 26 -20.43 6.68 -11.04
N GLY A 27 -20.73 5.55 -11.68
CA GLY A 27 -22.09 5.15 -12.03
C GLY A 27 -22.99 4.96 -10.82
N GLU A 28 -22.49 4.32 -9.77
CA GLU A 28 -23.25 4.10 -8.53
C GLU A 28 -23.41 5.39 -7.75
N LEU A 29 -22.39 6.25 -7.75
CA LEU A 29 -22.51 7.59 -7.14
C LEU A 29 -23.56 8.45 -7.82
N VAL A 30 -23.69 8.38 -9.15
CA VAL A 30 -24.76 9.06 -9.90
C VAL A 30 -26.15 8.57 -9.47
N LYS A 31 -26.34 7.25 -9.29
CA LYS A 31 -27.62 6.72 -8.77
C LYS A 31 -27.95 7.31 -7.40
N GLN A 32 -26.98 7.35 -6.50
CA GLN A 32 -27.16 7.93 -5.17
C GLN A 32 -27.51 9.43 -5.24
N LEU A 33 -26.85 10.20 -6.11
CA LEU A 33 -27.13 11.61 -6.32
C LEU A 33 -28.53 11.87 -6.89
N LEU A 34 -29.05 10.97 -7.72
CA LEU A 34 -30.39 11.11 -8.32
C LEU A 34 -31.51 10.62 -7.40
N CYS A 35 -31.22 9.65 -6.54
CA CYS A 35 -32.24 8.97 -5.72
C CYS A 35 -32.14 9.32 -4.23
N ASP A 36 -31.15 10.11 -3.81
CA ASP A 36 -30.79 10.43 -2.41
C ASP A 36 -30.50 9.21 -1.52
N THR A 37 -30.50 8.01 -2.10
CA THR A 37 -30.26 6.73 -1.42
C THR A 37 -29.35 5.83 -2.25
N TYR A 38 -28.74 4.89 -1.56
CA TYR A 38 -27.98 3.82 -2.17
C TYR A 38 -28.26 2.51 -1.42
N ASP A 39 -28.80 1.54 -2.15
CA ASP A 39 -29.18 0.26 -1.58
C ASP A 39 -28.00 -0.72 -1.62
N ILE A 40 -27.66 -1.30 -0.49
CA ILE A 40 -26.69 -2.38 -0.38
C ILE A 40 -27.36 -3.64 0.17
N LYS A 41 -26.89 -4.80 -0.30
CA LYS A 41 -27.25 -6.05 0.37
C LYS A 41 -26.60 -6.05 1.75
N TYR A 42 -27.38 -6.38 2.79
CA TYR A 42 -26.85 -6.50 4.15
C TYR A 42 -25.65 -7.47 4.14
N PRO A 43 -24.44 -6.99 4.47
CA PRO A 43 -23.23 -7.80 4.36
C PRO A 43 -23.04 -8.73 5.56
N GLY A 44 -22.37 -9.84 5.35
CA GLY A 44 -21.73 -10.55 6.44
C GLY A 44 -20.56 -9.73 7.01
N VAL A 45 -20.18 -9.99 8.25
CA VAL A 45 -19.07 -9.32 8.95
C VAL A 45 -18.03 -10.34 9.39
N VAL A 46 -16.78 -10.11 9.00
CA VAL A 46 -15.63 -10.93 9.40
C VAL A 46 -14.75 -10.13 10.34
N ALA A 47 -14.52 -10.66 11.55
CA ALA A 47 -13.53 -10.06 12.44
C ALA A 47 -12.12 -10.27 11.90
N VAL A 48 -11.33 -9.19 11.84
CA VAL A 48 -9.88 -9.27 11.67
C VAL A 48 -9.26 -8.98 13.04
N TYR A 49 -8.93 -10.06 13.73
CA TYR A 49 -8.40 -9.98 15.09
C TYR A 49 -6.89 -9.81 15.05
N LEU A 50 -6.44 -8.67 15.51
CA LEU A 50 -5.02 -8.29 15.54
C LEU A 50 -4.46 -8.47 16.95
N GLU A 51 -3.37 -9.22 17.05
CA GLU A 51 -2.62 -9.44 18.28
C GLU A 51 -1.14 -9.07 18.10
N GLY A 52 -0.44 -8.81 19.21
CA GLY A 52 0.96 -8.42 19.17
C GLY A 52 1.18 -7.01 18.61
N GLU A 53 2.39 -6.75 18.16
CA GLU A 53 2.80 -5.49 17.54
C GLU A 53 3.65 -5.76 16.30
N PRO A 54 3.62 -4.89 15.27
CA PRO A 54 4.47 -5.05 14.11
C PRO A 54 5.95 -5.08 14.50
N SER A 55 6.68 -6.05 13.96
CA SER A 55 8.13 -6.09 14.16
C SER A 55 8.77 -4.84 13.55
N PRO A 56 9.87 -4.34 14.14
CA PRO A 56 10.63 -3.25 13.56
C PRO A 56 10.96 -3.50 12.08
N GLY A 57 10.80 -2.47 11.23
CA GLY A 57 11.00 -2.57 9.78
C GLY A 57 9.81 -3.11 8.98
N VAL A 58 8.78 -3.64 9.65
CA VAL A 58 7.51 -4.02 9.02
C VAL A 58 6.61 -2.80 8.88
N GLY A 59 6.15 -2.53 7.67
CA GLY A 59 5.26 -1.41 7.38
C GLY A 59 3.82 -1.83 7.11
N PRO A 60 2.92 -0.86 6.87
CA PRO A 60 1.51 -1.14 6.65
C PRO A 60 1.25 -2.01 5.43
N GLN A 61 2.07 -1.87 4.38
CA GLN A 61 1.93 -2.68 3.17
C GLN A 61 2.23 -4.16 3.44
N ASP A 62 3.19 -4.47 4.32
CA ASP A 62 3.52 -5.86 4.65
C ASP A 62 2.33 -6.56 5.31
N ILE A 63 1.71 -5.91 6.31
CA ILE A 63 0.52 -6.44 6.98
C ILE A 63 -0.64 -6.60 6.00
N ALA A 64 -0.87 -5.59 5.16
CA ALA A 64 -1.92 -5.64 4.16
C ALA A 64 -1.71 -6.82 3.17
N LEU A 65 -0.49 -7.01 2.68
CA LEU A 65 -0.16 -8.10 1.77
C LEU A 65 -0.30 -9.48 2.43
N ALA A 66 0.09 -9.62 3.70
CA ALA A 66 -0.12 -10.85 4.46
C ALA A 66 -1.61 -11.20 4.56
N ILE A 67 -2.47 -10.22 4.88
CA ILE A 67 -3.93 -10.40 4.93
C ILE A 67 -4.49 -10.75 3.54
N ILE A 68 -4.13 -9.99 2.50
CA ILE A 68 -4.62 -10.22 1.12
C ILE A 68 -4.25 -11.64 0.65
N GLY A 69 -3.00 -12.04 0.85
CA GLY A 69 -2.53 -13.38 0.51
C GLY A 69 -3.32 -14.50 1.18
N ALA A 70 -3.69 -14.31 2.44
CA ALA A 70 -4.44 -15.28 3.22
C ALA A 70 -5.90 -15.42 2.78
N VAL A 71 -6.58 -14.31 2.43
CA VAL A 71 -8.05 -14.31 2.27
C VAL A 71 -8.54 -14.28 0.83
N TYR A 72 -7.72 -13.75 -0.12
CA TYR A 72 -8.19 -13.48 -1.47
C TYR A 72 -8.57 -14.74 -2.26
N LYS A 73 -7.67 -15.72 -2.34
CA LYS A 73 -7.86 -16.92 -3.17
C LYS A 73 -9.09 -17.74 -2.77
N SER A 74 -9.42 -17.75 -1.47
CA SER A 74 -10.60 -18.43 -0.94
C SER A 74 -11.89 -17.63 -1.10
N GLY A 75 -11.79 -16.33 -1.37
CA GLY A 75 -12.93 -15.41 -1.35
C GLY A 75 -13.54 -15.22 0.04
N TYR A 76 -12.78 -15.48 1.10
CA TYR A 76 -13.27 -15.55 2.48
C TYR A 76 -14.01 -14.28 2.94
N VAL A 77 -13.51 -13.12 2.53
CA VAL A 77 -14.07 -11.81 2.88
C VAL A 77 -14.85 -11.15 1.73
N LYS A 78 -15.02 -11.86 0.61
CA LYS A 78 -15.64 -11.27 -0.59
C LYS A 78 -17.05 -10.75 -0.29
N ASN A 79 -17.32 -9.48 -0.62
CA ASN A 79 -18.58 -8.77 -0.39
C ASN A 79 -19.01 -8.72 1.08
N LYS A 80 -18.10 -8.93 2.03
CA LYS A 80 -18.33 -8.78 3.47
C LYS A 80 -17.65 -7.53 4.01
N VAL A 81 -17.98 -7.10 5.20
CA VAL A 81 -17.28 -6.07 5.94
C VAL A 81 -16.17 -6.72 6.78
N MET A 82 -14.98 -6.18 6.70
CA MET A 82 -13.86 -6.56 7.56
C MET A 82 -13.86 -5.63 8.78
N GLU A 83 -14.13 -6.16 9.97
CA GLU A 83 -14.06 -5.39 11.21
C GLU A 83 -12.77 -5.69 11.96
N PHE A 84 -11.90 -4.69 12.02
CA PHE A 84 -10.59 -4.79 12.68
C PHE A 84 -10.75 -4.58 14.18
N VAL A 85 -10.39 -5.59 14.94
CA VAL A 85 -10.53 -5.67 16.40
C VAL A 85 -9.27 -6.28 17.02
N GLY A 86 -9.21 -6.33 18.33
CA GLY A 86 -8.10 -6.94 19.04
C GLY A 86 -7.11 -5.93 19.65
N PRO A 87 -6.24 -6.40 20.56
CA PRO A 87 -5.31 -5.53 21.29
C PRO A 87 -4.19 -4.96 20.43
N GLY A 88 -3.81 -5.63 19.35
CA GLY A 88 -2.74 -5.20 18.44
C GLY A 88 -3.02 -3.86 17.76
N ILE A 89 -4.29 -3.39 17.71
CA ILE A 89 -4.60 -2.08 17.15
C ILE A 89 -3.87 -0.95 17.88
N ALA A 90 -3.74 -1.04 19.20
CA ALA A 90 -3.10 -0.01 20.02
C ALA A 90 -1.60 0.18 19.73
N SER A 91 -0.95 -0.78 19.08
CA SER A 91 0.47 -0.69 18.69
C SER A 91 0.70 0.08 17.39
N MET A 92 -0.37 0.46 16.68
CA MET A 92 -0.30 1.10 15.37
C MET A 92 -0.91 2.50 15.41
N THR A 93 -0.20 3.49 14.86
CA THR A 93 -0.77 4.84 14.67
C THR A 93 -1.91 4.82 13.66
N THR A 94 -2.78 5.81 13.70
CA THR A 94 -3.88 5.96 12.72
C THR A 94 -3.35 6.08 11.29
N ASP A 95 -2.19 6.73 11.08
CA ASP A 95 -1.53 6.79 9.76
C ASP A 95 -1.13 5.39 9.26
N PHE A 96 -0.59 4.56 10.13
CA PHE A 96 -0.26 3.17 9.83
C PHE A 96 -1.52 2.35 9.51
N ARG A 97 -2.57 2.46 10.34
CA ARG A 97 -3.86 1.79 10.11
C ARG A 97 -4.49 2.20 8.77
N ASN A 98 -4.41 3.46 8.39
CA ASN A 98 -4.87 3.96 7.08
C ASN A 98 -4.13 3.25 5.93
N GLY A 99 -2.83 3.03 6.07
CA GLY A 99 -2.04 2.30 5.07
C GLY A 99 -2.47 0.83 4.91
N VAL A 100 -2.85 0.16 6.00
CA VAL A 100 -3.44 -1.20 5.94
C VAL A 100 -4.85 -1.16 5.37
N ASP A 101 -5.67 -0.23 5.86
CA ASP A 101 -7.10 -0.14 5.55
C ASP A 101 -7.37 0.11 4.06
N VAL A 102 -6.61 0.98 3.43
CA VAL A 102 -6.75 1.30 2.00
C VAL A 102 -6.53 0.08 1.11
N MET A 103 -5.69 -0.85 1.52
CA MET A 103 -5.39 -2.09 0.79
C MET A 103 -6.48 -3.16 0.94
N THR A 104 -7.42 -3.01 1.86
CA THR A 104 -8.53 -3.97 2.02
C THR A 104 -9.39 -4.08 0.76
N THR A 105 -9.42 -3.04 -0.08
CA THR A 105 -10.06 -3.08 -1.39
C THR A 105 -9.60 -4.27 -2.23
N GLU A 106 -8.34 -4.63 -2.15
CA GLU A 106 -7.75 -5.70 -2.96
C GLU A 106 -8.10 -7.11 -2.43
N THR A 107 -8.78 -7.21 -1.30
CA THR A 107 -9.38 -8.47 -0.81
C THR A 107 -10.74 -8.75 -1.43
N THR A 108 -11.31 -7.82 -2.20
CA THR A 108 -12.70 -7.84 -2.69
C THR A 108 -13.77 -7.74 -1.59
N CYS A 109 -13.42 -7.29 -0.39
CA CYS A 109 -14.40 -6.99 0.65
C CYS A 109 -15.28 -5.79 0.25
N LEU A 110 -16.49 -5.72 0.80
CA LEU A 110 -17.39 -4.58 0.58
C LEU A 110 -16.82 -3.31 1.22
N SER A 111 -16.38 -3.43 2.45
CA SER A 111 -15.81 -2.33 3.23
C SER A 111 -14.97 -2.86 4.39
N SER A 112 -14.35 -1.93 5.09
CA SER A 112 -13.61 -2.18 6.32
C SER A 112 -13.99 -1.15 7.37
N ILE A 113 -13.89 -1.51 8.63
CA ILE A 113 -14.07 -0.61 9.78
C ILE A 113 -13.16 -1.07 10.92
N TRP A 114 -12.63 -0.13 11.69
CA TRP A 114 -11.75 -0.40 12.81
C TRP A 114 -12.38 0.12 14.10
N ARG A 115 -12.10 -0.55 15.21
CA ARG A 115 -12.29 0.08 16.51
C ARG A 115 -11.46 1.36 16.58
N THR A 116 -11.98 2.38 17.27
CA THR A 116 -11.29 3.65 17.45
C THR A 116 -10.77 3.78 18.90
N ASP A 117 -9.73 4.57 19.07
CA ASP A 117 -9.06 4.78 20.35
C ASP A 117 -8.53 6.23 20.46
N GLU A 118 -7.72 6.51 21.49
CA GLU A 118 -7.15 7.84 21.72
C GLU A 118 -6.20 8.28 20.59
N ASP A 119 -5.53 7.34 19.86
CA ASP A 119 -4.73 7.68 18.69
C ASP A 119 -5.61 8.20 17.54
N THR A 120 -6.75 7.54 17.28
CA THR A 120 -7.76 8.03 16.31
C THR A 120 -8.28 9.42 16.68
N LYS A 121 -8.54 9.66 17.96
CA LYS A 121 -8.98 10.96 18.48
C LYS A 121 -7.92 12.03 18.30
N SER A 122 -6.67 11.72 18.61
CA SER A 122 -5.53 12.62 18.42
C SER A 122 -5.35 12.98 16.95
N PHE A 123 -5.44 11.99 16.05
CA PHE A 123 -5.38 12.19 14.61
C PHE A 123 -6.49 13.13 14.12
N LEU A 124 -7.74 12.91 14.51
CA LEU A 124 -8.87 13.79 14.14
C LEU A 124 -8.69 15.19 14.72
N THR A 125 -8.25 15.31 15.97
CA THR A 125 -8.01 16.60 16.64
C THR A 125 -6.93 17.40 15.94
N MET A 126 -5.83 16.78 15.55
CA MET A 126 -4.75 17.39 14.77
C MET A 126 -5.27 17.98 13.46
N HIS A 127 -6.25 17.31 12.83
CA HIS A 127 -6.87 17.78 11.59
C HIS A 127 -8.05 18.76 11.82
N GLY A 128 -8.21 19.31 13.04
CA GLY A 128 -9.29 20.23 13.38
C GLY A 128 -10.69 19.58 13.41
N ARG A 129 -10.76 18.27 13.61
CA ARG A 129 -11.99 17.46 13.57
C ARG A 129 -12.21 16.61 14.82
N GLY A 130 -11.69 17.06 15.96
CA GLY A 130 -11.82 16.33 17.22
C GLY A 130 -13.28 16.06 17.65
N GLU A 131 -14.21 16.93 17.27
CA GLU A 131 -15.64 16.76 17.54
C GLU A 131 -16.30 15.62 16.74
N ASP A 132 -15.66 15.16 15.66
CA ASP A 132 -16.13 14.02 14.87
C ASP A 132 -15.73 12.66 15.48
N TYR A 133 -14.88 12.66 16.49
CA TYR A 133 -14.51 11.44 17.19
C TYR A 133 -15.70 10.82 17.90
N ARG A 134 -15.81 9.51 17.76
CA ARG A 134 -16.69 8.63 18.56
C ARG A 134 -15.93 7.38 18.88
N GLU A 135 -16.04 6.90 20.10
CA GLU A 135 -15.54 5.58 20.47
C GLU A 135 -16.38 4.51 19.73
N MET A 136 -15.70 3.70 18.95
CA MET A 136 -16.29 2.62 18.16
C MET A 136 -15.64 1.30 18.60
N ASN A 137 -16.36 0.56 19.40
CA ASN A 137 -15.94 -0.75 19.88
C ASN A 137 -17.04 -1.78 19.61
N PRO A 138 -16.71 -3.06 19.38
CA PRO A 138 -17.71 -4.11 19.43
C PRO A 138 -18.34 -4.16 20.83
N ALA A 139 -19.57 -4.70 20.91
CA ALA A 139 -20.20 -4.98 22.19
C ALA A 139 -19.39 -6.05 22.97
N ASP A 140 -19.64 -6.19 24.29
CA ASP A 140 -19.01 -7.21 25.15
C ASP A 140 -19.13 -8.63 24.58
N VAL A 141 -20.23 -8.90 23.86
CA VAL A 141 -20.44 -10.10 23.07
C VAL A 141 -20.81 -9.67 21.65
N ALA A 142 -19.96 -9.99 20.71
CA ALA A 142 -20.17 -9.72 19.28
C ALA A 142 -20.16 -11.04 18.50
N TYR A 143 -21.00 -11.12 17.47
CA TYR A 143 -21.09 -12.29 16.59
C TYR A 143 -20.58 -11.93 15.19
N TYR A 144 -19.72 -12.78 14.66
CA TYR A 144 -19.12 -12.62 13.34
C TYR A 144 -19.39 -13.84 12.46
N ASP A 145 -19.45 -13.62 11.14
CA ASP A 145 -19.57 -14.71 10.15
C ASP A 145 -18.25 -15.45 9.93
N GLY A 146 -17.18 -14.98 10.54
CA GLY A 146 -15.86 -15.58 10.49
C GLY A 146 -14.81 -14.72 11.15
N VAL A 147 -13.59 -15.25 11.22
CA VAL A 147 -12.44 -14.56 11.79
C VAL A 147 -11.19 -14.75 10.94
N VAL A 148 -10.43 -13.68 10.79
CA VAL A 148 -9.05 -13.68 10.31
C VAL A 148 -8.17 -13.30 11.50
N TYR A 149 -7.34 -14.23 11.95
CA TYR A 149 -6.41 -13.98 13.05
C TYR A 149 -5.06 -13.56 12.50
N VAL A 150 -4.51 -12.47 13.01
CA VAL A 150 -3.21 -11.94 12.60
C VAL A 150 -2.38 -11.65 13.84
N ASP A 151 -1.33 -12.41 14.02
CA ASP A 151 -0.25 -12.07 14.96
C ASP A 151 0.72 -11.12 14.25
N LEU A 152 0.64 -9.84 14.58
CA LEU A 152 1.44 -8.79 13.96
C LEU A 152 2.95 -9.01 14.14
N SER A 153 3.36 -9.68 15.22
CA SER A 153 4.76 -9.97 15.53
C SER A 153 5.39 -11.01 14.61
N THR A 154 4.56 -11.79 13.92
CA THR A 154 5.02 -12.83 12.98
C THR A 154 5.09 -12.36 11.53
N VAL A 155 4.51 -11.20 11.23
CA VAL A 155 4.55 -10.63 9.87
C VAL A 155 5.98 -10.17 9.57
N LYS A 156 6.48 -10.56 8.40
CA LYS A 156 7.79 -10.16 7.88
C LYS A 156 7.63 -9.17 6.73
N PRO A 157 8.73 -8.53 6.27
CA PRO A 157 8.69 -7.75 5.03
C PRO A 157 8.23 -8.61 3.84
N MET A 158 7.15 -8.15 3.18
CA MET A 158 6.42 -8.86 2.15
C MET A 158 6.63 -8.26 0.77
N ILE A 159 6.39 -9.06 -0.24
CA ILE A 159 6.28 -8.65 -1.64
C ILE A 159 5.10 -9.35 -2.30
N ALA A 160 4.30 -8.61 -3.07
CA ALA A 160 3.32 -9.21 -3.96
C ALA A 160 3.86 -9.15 -5.39
N MET A 161 4.17 -10.31 -5.94
CA MET A 161 4.72 -10.45 -7.28
C MET A 161 3.64 -10.18 -8.35
N PRO A 162 4.01 -9.83 -9.60
CA PRO A 162 3.05 -9.70 -10.67
C PRO A 162 2.20 -10.98 -10.81
N PHE A 163 0.95 -10.92 -11.20
CA PHE A 163 0.16 -9.78 -11.72
C PHE A 163 -1.08 -9.52 -10.85
N HIS A 164 -1.01 -9.83 -9.55
CA HIS A 164 -2.10 -9.61 -8.61
C HIS A 164 -1.57 -9.35 -7.19
N PRO A 165 -2.20 -8.46 -6.39
CA PRO A 165 -1.78 -8.19 -5.01
C PRO A 165 -1.80 -9.41 -4.06
N SER A 166 -2.51 -10.49 -4.43
CA SER A 166 -2.53 -11.75 -3.65
C SER A 166 -1.41 -12.73 -3.99
N ASN A 167 -0.54 -12.39 -4.94
CA ASN A 167 0.62 -13.23 -5.26
C ASN A 167 1.79 -12.91 -4.31
N THR A 168 1.58 -13.18 -3.02
CA THR A 168 2.42 -12.71 -1.91
C THR A 168 3.44 -13.73 -1.48
N TYR A 169 4.61 -13.22 -1.11
CA TYR A 169 5.74 -13.95 -0.54
C TYR A 169 6.40 -13.09 0.55
N GLU A 170 7.04 -13.71 1.53
CA GLU A 170 8.07 -13.02 2.29
C GLU A 170 9.26 -12.70 1.35
N ILE A 171 9.89 -11.55 1.50
CA ILE A 171 11.03 -11.17 0.62
C ILE A 171 12.17 -12.20 0.74
N GLU A 172 12.41 -12.72 1.95
CA GLU A 172 13.42 -13.76 2.18
C GLU A 172 13.08 -15.07 1.46
N GLU A 173 11.79 -15.49 1.52
CA GLU A 173 11.29 -16.68 0.81
C GLU A 173 11.47 -16.53 -0.71
N LEU A 174 11.10 -15.36 -1.25
CA LEU A 174 11.29 -15.07 -2.66
C LEU A 174 12.77 -15.17 -3.05
N ASN A 175 13.66 -14.52 -2.30
CA ASN A 175 15.11 -14.54 -2.57
C ASN A 175 15.69 -15.96 -2.49
N ALA A 176 15.16 -16.82 -1.63
CA ALA A 176 15.59 -18.21 -1.52
C ALA A 176 15.11 -19.10 -2.69
N ASN A 177 14.03 -18.72 -3.40
CA ASN A 177 13.36 -19.56 -4.40
C ASN A 177 13.15 -18.83 -5.75
N LEU A 178 13.99 -17.85 -6.08
CA LEU A 178 13.82 -16.96 -7.24
C LEU A 178 13.52 -17.72 -8.54
N GLY A 179 14.33 -18.71 -8.89
CA GLY A 179 14.23 -19.36 -10.20
C GLY A 179 12.87 -20.03 -10.45
N ASP A 180 12.28 -20.68 -9.45
CA ASP A 180 10.99 -21.37 -9.60
C ASP A 180 9.81 -20.40 -9.59
N ILE A 181 9.85 -19.42 -8.70
CA ILE A 181 8.79 -18.40 -8.58
C ILE A 181 8.75 -17.56 -9.86
N LEU A 182 9.90 -17.04 -10.33
CA LEU A 182 9.95 -16.20 -11.53
C LEU A 182 9.51 -16.94 -12.78
N ARG A 183 9.94 -18.19 -12.99
CA ARG A 183 9.47 -19.02 -14.11
C ARG A 183 7.95 -19.25 -14.08
N SER A 184 7.35 -19.35 -12.90
CA SER A 184 5.91 -19.48 -12.76
C SER A 184 5.19 -18.20 -13.23
N ILE A 185 5.73 -17.03 -12.87
CA ILE A 185 5.18 -15.73 -13.27
C ILE A 185 5.35 -15.50 -14.78
N GLU A 186 6.48 -15.88 -15.36
CA GLU A 186 6.72 -15.81 -16.80
C GLU A 186 5.71 -16.64 -17.61
N LYS A 187 5.36 -17.84 -17.10
CA LYS A 187 4.30 -18.68 -17.72
C LYS A 187 2.91 -18.03 -17.65
N GLU A 188 2.64 -17.26 -16.59
CA GLU A 188 1.41 -16.51 -16.46
C GLU A 188 1.40 -15.31 -17.43
N ALA A 189 2.51 -14.59 -17.53
CA ALA A 189 2.68 -13.50 -18.49
C ALA A 189 2.44 -13.96 -19.93
N ALA A 190 2.96 -15.11 -20.31
CA ALA A 190 2.74 -15.69 -21.65
C ALA A 190 1.25 -15.91 -21.97
N LYS A 191 0.43 -16.22 -20.97
CA LYS A 191 -1.04 -16.31 -21.15
C LYS A 191 -1.69 -14.95 -21.35
N LEU A 192 -1.15 -13.90 -20.73
CA LEU A 192 -1.67 -12.53 -20.80
C LEU A 192 -1.33 -11.86 -22.14
N THR A 193 -0.20 -12.22 -22.73
CA THR A 193 0.23 -11.70 -24.04
C THR A 193 -0.47 -12.41 -25.20
N GLY A 194 -1.04 -13.60 -24.96
CA GLY A 194 -1.68 -14.41 -25.98
C GLY A 194 -0.68 -14.83 -27.07
N ASP A 195 -1.06 -14.65 -28.34
CA ASP A 195 -0.21 -14.94 -29.51
C ASP A 195 0.71 -13.76 -29.89
N ALA A 196 0.76 -12.70 -29.09
CA ALA A 196 1.64 -11.56 -29.37
C ALA A 196 3.11 -11.98 -29.15
N ASP A 197 3.95 -11.68 -30.13
CA ASP A 197 5.39 -11.88 -30.06
C ASP A 197 6.02 -10.79 -29.16
N ILE A 198 5.91 -11.01 -27.86
CA ILE A 198 6.40 -10.09 -26.83
C ILE A 198 7.38 -10.84 -25.95
N ASP A 199 8.61 -10.36 -25.90
CA ASP A 199 9.64 -10.88 -25.03
C ASP A 199 9.43 -10.36 -23.60
N PHE A 200 9.13 -11.27 -22.67
CA PHE A 200 8.99 -11.00 -21.24
C PHE A 200 9.80 -11.98 -20.42
N SER A 201 10.71 -11.48 -19.63
CA SER A 201 11.51 -12.27 -18.72
C SER A 201 11.68 -11.58 -17.38
N LEU A 202 11.70 -12.35 -16.31
CA LEU A 202 12.10 -11.93 -14.97
C LEU A 202 13.38 -12.66 -14.52
N THR A 203 13.59 -13.86 -15.04
CA THR A 203 14.76 -14.67 -14.69
C THR A 203 16.06 -14.08 -15.21
N ASP A 204 16.03 -13.28 -16.29
CA ASP A 204 17.16 -12.50 -16.81
C ASP A 204 17.59 -11.34 -15.88
N LYS A 205 16.75 -10.98 -14.92
CA LYS A 205 16.99 -9.91 -13.94
C LYS A 205 17.58 -10.39 -12.62
N ILE A 206 17.98 -11.65 -12.57
CA ILE A 206 18.68 -12.18 -11.39
C ILE A 206 20.13 -11.72 -11.43
N GLU A 207 20.54 -10.90 -10.47
CA GLU A 207 21.89 -10.38 -10.32
C GLU A 207 22.43 -10.72 -8.93
N ASN A 208 23.54 -11.42 -8.86
CA ASN A 208 24.17 -11.82 -7.59
C ASN A 208 23.21 -12.55 -6.62
N GLY A 209 22.31 -13.39 -7.15
CA GLY A 209 21.33 -14.14 -6.36
C GLY A 209 20.14 -13.34 -5.85
N LYS A 210 19.96 -12.09 -6.29
CA LYS A 210 18.80 -11.24 -5.98
C LYS A 210 18.12 -10.80 -7.28
N LEU A 211 16.80 -10.59 -7.21
CA LEU A 211 16.03 -10.00 -8.30
C LEU A 211 16.36 -8.50 -8.37
N ARG A 212 16.68 -7.98 -9.56
CA ARG A 212 16.95 -6.58 -9.77
C ARG A 212 15.73 -5.86 -10.37
N ALA A 213 15.27 -4.80 -9.70
CA ALA A 213 14.32 -3.85 -10.24
C ALA A 213 15.04 -2.69 -10.94
N THR A 214 14.39 -2.10 -11.94
CA THR A 214 14.86 -0.88 -12.60
C THR A 214 14.16 0.37 -12.11
N GLN A 215 13.07 0.20 -11.36
CA GLN A 215 12.27 1.31 -10.86
C GLN A 215 11.68 1.00 -9.48
N GLY A 216 11.74 1.98 -8.58
CA GLY A 216 11.05 2.02 -7.31
C GLY A 216 10.07 3.20 -7.25
N ILE A 217 8.88 2.98 -6.71
CA ILE A 217 7.86 4.03 -6.55
C ILE A 217 7.22 3.95 -5.18
N ILE A 218 7.18 5.08 -4.48
CA ILE A 218 6.43 5.27 -3.22
C ILE A 218 5.37 6.31 -3.50
N ALA A 219 4.09 5.91 -3.59
CA ALA A 219 3.07 6.82 -4.11
C ALA A 219 1.65 6.55 -3.59
N GLY A 220 0.82 7.58 -3.72
CA GLY A 220 -0.63 7.50 -3.56
C GLY A 220 -1.10 7.32 -2.13
N CYS A 221 -2.34 6.85 -2.02
CA CYS A 221 -3.02 6.68 -0.72
C CYS A 221 -2.41 5.59 0.16
N ALA A 222 -1.70 4.62 -0.41
CA ALA A 222 -1.02 3.57 0.34
C ALA A 222 0.42 3.97 0.69
N GLY A 223 1.24 4.34 -0.30
CA GLY A 223 2.67 4.54 -0.12
C GLY A 223 3.07 5.95 0.31
N GLY A 224 2.34 6.98 -0.13
CA GLY A 224 2.68 8.39 0.09
C GLY A 224 2.39 8.93 1.49
N ASN A 225 1.96 8.11 2.45
CA ASN A 225 1.68 8.51 3.81
C ASN A 225 2.94 9.04 4.49
N TYR A 226 2.74 9.92 5.46
CA TYR A 226 3.84 10.59 6.16
C TYR A 226 4.87 9.61 6.72
N THR A 227 4.43 8.62 7.48
CA THR A 227 5.31 7.64 8.13
C THR A 227 6.11 6.82 7.13
N ASN A 228 5.52 6.47 5.99
CA ASN A 228 6.18 5.70 4.94
C ASN A 228 7.28 6.49 4.25
N VAL A 229 6.98 7.74 3.87
CA VAL A 229 7.96 8.60 3.18
C VAL A 229 9.09 9.00 4.13
N MET A 230 8.79 9.27 5.40
CA MET A 230 9.78 9.60 6.41
C MET A 230 10.73 8.42 6.69
N ALA A 231 10.19 7.21 6.87
CA ALA A 231 10.99 6.01 7.05
C ALA A 231 11.91 5.74 5.84
N ALA A 232 11.39 5.90 4.63
CA ALA A 232 12.19 5.78 3.41
C ALA A 232 13.33 6.83 3.35
N ALA A 233 13.05 8.07 3.77
CA ALA A 233 14.05 9.13 3.83
C ALA A 233 15.17 8.80 4.83
N HIS A 234 14.82 8.31 6.01
CA HIS A 234 15.82 7.93 7.03
C HIS A 234 16.67 6.74 6.59
N ILE A 235 16.07 5.72 5.95
CA ILE A 235 16.83 4.61 5.37
C ILE A 235 17.83 5.12 4.32
N LEU A 236 17.44 6.10 3.51
CA LEU A 236 18.27 6.64 2.44
C LEU A 236 19.22 7.77 2.87
N GLN A 237 19.08 8.27 4.10
CA GLN A 237 19.93 9.34 4.60
C GLN A 237 21.42 8.96 4.55
N GLY A 238 22.21 9.76 3.86
CA GLY A 238 23.64 9.50 3.65
C GLY A 238 23.97 8.34 2.70
N ARG A 239 22.95 7.76 2.03
CA ARG A 239 23.10 6.69 1.05
C ARG A 239 22.75 7.21 -0.35
N SER A 240 22.91 6.36 -1.36
CA SER A 240 22.61 6.68 -2.76
C SER A 240 21.81 5.56 -3.39
N CYS A 241 20.86 5.94 -4.23
CA CYS A 241 20.16 5.00 -5.12
C CYS A 241 21.05 4.46 -6.25
N GLY A 242 22.32 4.91 -6.29
CA GLY A 242 23.27 4.60 -7.35
C GLY A 242 23.13 5.54 -8.57
N ALA A 243 24.08 5.44 -9.48
CA ALA A 243 24.09 6.20 -10.74
C ALA A 243 23.72 5.31 -11.93
N ASP A 244 23.11 4.17 -11.65
CA ASP A 244 22.78 3.11 -12.59
C ASP A 244 21.33 3.23 -13.09
N GLU A 245 20.81 2.20 -13.72
CA GLU A 245 19.44 2.21 -14.31
C GLU A 245 18.29 2.31 -13.31
N PHE A 246 18.54 2.07 -12.01
CA PHE A 246 17.47 2.16 -11.00
C PHE A 246 17.05 3.61 -10.75
N ALA A 247 15.75 3.87 -10.87
CA ALA A 247 15.14 5.17 -10.60
C ALA A 247 14.11 5.06 -9.46
N LEU A 248 14.21 5.95 -8.46
CA LEU A 248 13.24 6.06 -7.36
C LEU A 248 12.39 7.32 -7.53
N SER A 249 11.05 7.16 -7.59
CA SER A 249 10.10 8.28 -7.56
C SER A 249 9.27 8.24 -6.28
N VAL A 250 9.10 9.40 -5.64
CA VAL A 250 8.32 9.55 -4.40
C VAL A 250 7.24 10.61 -4.57
N TYR A 251 6.00 10.24 -4.25
CA TYR A 251 4.79 11.06 -4.34
C TYR A 251 4.13 11.13 -2.96
N PRO A 252 4.38 12.15 -2.14
CA PRO A 252 3.65 12.33 -0.88
C PRO A 252 2.14 12.39 -1.10
N SER A 253 1.35 11.85 -0.17
CA SER A 253 -0.09 11.65 -0.35
C SER A 253 -0.90 12.95 -0.42
N SER A 254 -0.38 14.05 0.13
CA SER A 254 -1.07 15.35 0.15
C SER A 254 -0.09 16.51 0.30
N GLN A 255 -0.57 17.73 0.05
CA GLN A 255 0.23 18.94 0.26
C GLN A 255 0.64 19.14 1.73
N PRO A 256 -0.24 18.97 2.73
CA PRO A 256 0.17 19.03 4.14
C PRO A 256 1.28 18.06 4.49
N VAL A 257 1.17 16.80 4.05
CA VAL A 257 2.24 15.81 4.24
C VAL A 257 3.54 16.27 3.58
N TYR A 258 3.46 16.79 2.36
CA TYR A 258 4.65 17.26 1.64
C TYR A 258 5.32 18.44 2.36
N ILE A 259 4.54 19.40 2.88
CA ILE A 259 5.07 20.54 3.62
C ILE A 259 5.83 20.09 4.87
N ASP A 260 5.27 19.17 5.64
CA ASP A 260 5.91 18.69 6.86
C ASP A 260 7.19 17.88 6.57
N LEU A 261 7.18 17.04 5.54
CA LEU A 261 8.37 16.35 5.05
C LEU A 261 9.49 17.32 4.63
N VAL A 262 9.13 18.46 4.01
CA VAL A 262 10.11 19.53 3.65
C VAL A 262 10.66 20.16 4.92
N ARG A 263 9.82 20.53 5.88
CA ARG A 263 10.24 21.17 7.15
C ARG A 263 11.19 20.28 7.97
N LYS A 264 10.97 18.98 7.93
CA LYS A 264 11.78 17.98 8.66
C LYS A 264 12.99 17.48 7.88
N GLY A 265 13.23 18.02 6.68
CA GLY A 265 14.41 17.70 5.88
C GLY A 265 14.34 16.39 5.07
N ALA A 266 13.29 15.59 5.23
CA ALA A 266 13.15 14.30 4.56
C ALA A 266 13.21 14.41 3.01
N ILE A 267 12.63 15.48 2.47
CA ILE A 267 12.70 15.76 1.02
C ILE A 267 14.14 16.01 0.57
N ALA A 268 14.92 16.74 1.36
CA ALA A 268 16.33 17.01 1.04
C ALA A 268 17.16 15.72 1.07
N ASP A 269 16.94 14.86 2.06
CA ASP A 269 17.62 13.55 2.18
C ASP A 269 17.31 12.63 1.00
N LEU A 270 16.02 12.52 0.62
CA LEU A 270 15.60 11.74 -0.55
C LEU A 270 16.21 12.27 -1.84
N MET A 271 16.23 13.59 -2.06
CA MET A 271 16.85 14.20 -3.24
C MET A 271 18.37 14.00 -3.25
N ALA A 272 19.02 14.12 -2.11
CA ALA A 272 20.45 13.86 -1.98
C ALA A 272 20.80 12.40 -2.30
N ALA A 273 19.93 11.46 -1.96
CA ALA A 273 20.06 10.04 -2.32
C ALA A 273 19.83 9.76 -3.82
N GLY A 274 19.27 10.70 -4.57
CA GLY A 274 18.98 10.55 -6.00
C GLY A 274 17.51 10.27 -6.34
N ALA A 275 16.61 10.33 -5.36
CA ALA A 275 15.18 10.15 -5.60
C ALA A 275 14.54 11.38 -6.29
N VAL A 276 13.54 11.13 -7.14
CA VAL A 276 12.76 12.17 -7.82
C VAL A 276 11.48 12.43 -7.05
N LEU A 277 11.33 13.66 -6.51
CA LEU A 277 10.14 14.07 -5.76
C LEU A 277 9.08 14.62 -6.71
N LYS A 278 7.86 14.13 -6.55
CA LYS A 278 6.68 14.50 -7.33
C LYS A 278 5.60 15.09 -6.42
N THR A 279 4.65 15.81 -7.00
CA THR A 279 3.46 16.27 -6.26
C THR A 279 2.50 15.12 -6.00
N ALA A 280 1.59 15.30 -5.04
CA ALA A 280 0.54 14.32 -4.74
C ALA A 280 -0.27 13.96 -6.00
N PHE A 281 -0.13 12.73 -6.45
CA PHE A 281 -0.79 12.24 -7.66
C PHE A 281 -0.87 10.72 -7.65
N CYS A 282 -2.00 10.18 -8.08
CA CYS A 282 -2.26 8.74 -8.13
C CYS A 282 -1.75 8.06 -9.42
N GLY A 283 -1.07 8.82 -10.30
CA GLY A 283 -0.67 8.43 -11.66
C GLY A 283 -0.01 7.06 -11.79
N PRO A 284 1.02 6.73 -10.99
CA PRO A 284 1.68 5.43 -11.09
C PRO A 284 0.77 4.23 -10.82
N CYS A 285 -0.33 4.40 -10.07
CA CYS A 285 -1.28 3.32 -9.78
C CYS A 285 -2.14 2.90 -10.99
N PHE A 286 -2.20 3.74 -12.02
CA PHE A 286 -3.04 3.49 -13.21
C PHE A 286 -2.35 3.82 -14.55
N GLY A 287 -1.02 3.91 -14.55
CA GLY A 287 -0.24 4.07 -15.78
C GLY A 287 -0.21 5.48 -16.37
N ALA A 288 -0.48 6.52 -15.54
CA ALA A 288 -0.39 7.91 -15.94
C ALA A 288 0.86 8.59 -15.35
N GLY A 289 2.01 8.02 -15.61
CA GLY A 289 3.32 8.49 -15.17
C GLY A 289 4.17 7.36 -14.59
N ASP A 290 5.47 7.53 -14.67
CA ASP A 290 6.46 6.53 -14.25
C ASP A 290 6.18 5.13 -14.81
N THR A 291 5.79 5.07 -16.08
CA THR A 291 5.63 3.80 -16.80
C THR A 291 6.99 3.13 -16.93
N PRO A 292 7.14 1.86 -16.52
CA PRO A 292 8.39 1.14 -16.70
C PRO A 292 8.76 0.98 -18.17
N ALA A 293 10.04 0.79 -18.44
CA ALA A 293 10.49 0.38 -19.76
C ALA A 293 9.85 -0.94 -20.18
N ASN A 294 9.84 -1.24 -21.50
CA ASN A 294 9.39 -2.54 -21.99
C ASN A 294 10.23 -3.65 -21.34
N ASN A 295 9.59 -4.74 -20.95
CA ASN A 295 10.18 -5.81 -20.14
C ASN A 295 10.76 -5.34 -18.77
N GLY A 296 10.43 -4.11 -18.33
CA GLY A 296 10.91 -3.58 -17.06
C GLY A 296 10.22 -4.22 -15.85
N PHE A 297 10.93 -4.30 -14.74
CA PHE A 297 10.42 -4.71 -13.44
C PHE A 297 10.46 -3.54 -12.46
N SER A 298 9.28 -3.14 -11.97
CA SER A 298 9.08 -2.03 -11.03
C SER A 298 8.61 -2.55 -9.68
N ILE A 299 9.14 -2.01 -8.60
CA ILE A 299 8.68 -2.26 -7.23
C ILE A 299 7.95 -1.04 -6.71
N ARG A 300 6.75 -1.21 -6.15
CA ARG A 300 5.89 -0.08 -5.80
C ARG A 300 5.22 -0.23 -4.45
N HIS A 301 5.22 0.80 -3.66
CA HIS A 301 4.25 0.99 -2.59
C HIS A 301 3.07 1.78 -3.17
N THR A 302 2.20 1.07 -3.83
CA THR A 302 0.92 1.50 -4.41
C THR A 302 -0.11 0.40 -4.14
N THR A 303 -1.31 0.51 -4.66
CA THR A 303 -2.39 -0.42 -4.32
C THR A 303 -2.49 -1.63 -5.25
N ARG A 304 -2.06 -1.52 -6.51
CA ARG A 304 -2.33 -2.52 -7.55
C ARG A 304 -1.15 -2.81 -8.45
N ASN A 305 -1.02 -4.08 -8.83
CA ASN A 305 -0.05 -4.58 -9.79
C ASN A 305 -0.69 -5.47 -10.87
N PHE A 306 -1.94 -5.20 -11.23
CA PHE A 306 -2.63 -5.91 -12.31
C PHE A 306 -1.92 -5.72 -13.65
N PRO A 307 -2.08 -6.67 -14.60
CA PRO A 307 -1.46 -6.58 -15.91
C PRO A 307 -1.77 -5.25 -16.61
N ASN A 308 -0.75 -4.66 -17.23
CA ASN A 308 -0.82 -3.42 -18.04
C ASN A 308 -1.31 -2.17 -17.28
N ARG A 309 -1.56 -2.28 -15.99
CA ARG A 309 -2.01 -1.13 -15.17
C ARG A 309 -0.90 -0.11 -14.94
N GLU A 310 0.35 -0.53 -15.07
CA GLU A 310 1.54 0.34 -14.99
C GLU A 310 1.76 1.20 -16.23
N GLY A 311 0.98 1.00 -17.29
CA GLY A 311 0.99 1.80 -18.51
C GLY A 311 1.56 1.10 -19.75
N SER A 312 2.08 -0.12 -19.64
CA SER A 312 2.45 -0.92 -20.81
C SER A 312 1.21 -1.32 -21.61
N LYS A 313 1.38 -1.57 -22.92
CA LYS A 313 0.27 -1.95 -23.81
C LYS A 313 0.69 -3.09 -24.70
N VAL A 314 0.11 -4.27 -24.53
CA VAL A 314 0.33 -5.45 -25.35
C VAL A 314 0.07 -5.17 -26.83
N THR A 315 -0.95 -4.36 -27.16
CA THR A 315 -1.25 -3.92 -28.54
C THR A 315 -0.14 -3.10 -29.18
N ASN A 316 0.79 -2.54 -28.39
CA ASN A 316 1.97 -1.83 -28.87
C ASN A 316 3.25 -2.68 -28.74
N GLY A 317 3.13 -3.99 -28.54
CA GLY A 317 4.28 -4.88 -28.33
C GLY A 317 4.98 -4.64 -26.99
N GLN A 318 4.26 -4.15 -25.96
CA GLN A 318 4.83 -3.78 -24.69
C GLN A 318 4.24 -4.59 -23.55
N ILE A 319 5.10 -5.05 -22.64
CA ILE A 319 4.72 -5.57 -21.34
C ILE A 319 5.76 -5.11 -20.32
N ALA A 320 5.29 -4.72 -19.16
CA ALA A 320 6.11 -4.48 -17.98
C ALA A 320 5.45 -5.15 -16.77
N SER A 321 6.16 -5.25 -15.68
CA SER A 321 5.66 -5.90 -14.49
C SER A 321 5.89 -5.06 -13.24
N VAL A 322 4.97 -5.20 -12.30
CA VAL A 322 5.01 -4.49 -11.02
C VAL A 322 4.88 -5.48 -9.89
N ALA A 323 5.76 -5.37 -8.90
CA ALA A 323 5.56 -5.97 -7.59
C ALA A 323 5.20 -4.90 -6.57
N LEU A 324 4.39 -5.27 -5.57
CA LEU A 324 4.05 -4.38 -4.45
C LEU A 324 4.92 -4.71 -3.25
N MET A 325 5.46 -3.68 -2.60
CA MET A 325 6.28 -3.79 -1.38
C MET A 325 6.08 -2.56 -0.51
N ASP A 326 6.43 -2.68 0.77
CA ASP A 326 6.47 -1.52 1.67
C ASP A 326 7.58 -0.52 1.29
N ALA A 327 7.35 0.75 1.59
CA ALA A 327 8.28 1.86 1.31
C ALA A 327 9.66 1.64 1.95
N ARG A 328 9.73 0.99 3.10
CA ARG A 328 10.98 0.66 3.80
C ARG A 328 11.81 -0.31 3.00
N SER A 329 11.21 -1.39 2.49
CA SER A 329 11.88 -2.36 1.63
C SER A 329 12.21 -1.79 0.24
N ILE A 330 11.40 -0.85 -0.27
CA ILE A 330 11.73 -0.11 -1.51
C ILE A 330 12.97 0.76 -1.29
N ALA A 331 13.04 1.49 -0.18
CA ALA A 331 14.21 2.31 0.15
C ALA A 331 15.47 1.46 0.37
N ALA A 332 15.35 0.31 1.03
CA ALA A 332 16.43 -0.66 1.19
C ALA A 332 16.93 -1.18 -0.18
N THR A 333 16.01 -1.52 -1.07
CA THR A 333 16.31 -1.95 -2.44
C THR A 333 16.99 -0.82 -3.25
N ALA A 334 16.52 0.41 -3.10
CA ALA A 334 17.12 1.59 -3.72
C ALA A 334 18.57 1.80 -3.25
N ALA A 335 18.81 1.74 -1.92
CA ALA A 335 20.15 1.84 -1.35
C ALA A 335 21.11 0.74 -1.83
N ASN A 336 20.57 -0.39 -2.30
CA ASN A 336 21.32 -1.51 -2.88
C ASN A 336 21.27 -1.53 -4.42
N GLY A 337 21.08 -0.36 -5.06
CA GLY A 337 21.12 -0.21 -6.51
C GLY A 337 20.08 -1.01 -7.28
N GLY A 338 18.87 -1.16 -6.69
CA GLY A 338 17.74 -1.89 -7.28
C GLY A 338 17.72 -3.39 -7.00
N ARG A 339 18.70 -3.95 -6.29
CA ARG A 339 18.68 -5.38 -5.89
C ARG A 339 17.74 -5.58 -4.73
N LEU A 340 16.76 -6.45 -4.90
CA LEU A 340 15.68 -6.70 -3.94
C LEU A 340 16.24 -6.98 -2.53
N THR A 341 15.97 -6.07 -1.63
CA THR A 341 16.50 -6.02 -0.27
C THR A 341 15.37 -5.80 0.71
N SER A 342 15.30 -6.65 1.74
CA SER A 342 14.35 -6.50 2.83
C SER A 342 14.70 -5.28 3.70
N ALA A 343 13.68 -4.62 4.26
CA ALA A 343 13.90 -3.59 5.26
C ALA A 343 14.72 -4.10 6.46
N TRP A 344 14.64 -5.38 6.79
CA TRP A 344 15.43 -6.01 7.87
C TRP A 344 16.93 -6.07 7.60
N GLU A 345 17.37 -5.86 6.36
CA GLU A 345 18.78 -5.75 6.01
C GLU A 345 19.34 -4.33 6.22
N MET A 346 18.53 -3.40 6.71
CA MET A 346 18.83 -1.98 6.86
C MET A 346 18.48 -1.47 8.27
N ASP A 347 18.86 -0.23 8.55
CA ASP A 347 18.50 0.54 9.74
C ASP A 347 17.86 1.88 9.35
N GLY A 348 17.37 2.64 10.32
CA GLY A 348 16.79 3.98 10.14
C GLY A 348 15.28 4.03 9.91
N TRP A 349 14.60 2.90 9.86
CA TRP A 349 13.14 2.80 9.63
C TRP A 349 12.29 3.09 10.87
N ASP A 350 12.87 3.14 12.06
CA ASP A 350 12.21 3.33 13.36
C ASP A 350 12.21 4.78 13.89
N GLN A 351 12.98 5.66 13.24
CA GLN A 351 13.16 7.05 13.68
C GLN A 351 12.20 8.00 12.95
N VAL A 352 10.90 7.77 13.09
CA VAL A 352 9.89 8.61 12.45
C VAL A 352 9.39 9.67 13.43
N PRO A 353 9.72 10.97 13.24
CA PRO A 353 9.19 12.05 14.07
C PRO A 353 7.69 12.20 13.89
N GLU A 354 7.02 12.77 14.90
CA GLU A 354 5.58 13.00 14.88
C GLU A 354 5.18 13.92 13.71
N TYR A 355 4.05 13.59 13.06
CA TYR A 355 3.48 14.40 11.99
C TYR A 355 2.85 15.68 12.52
N GLU A 356 3.09 16.80 11.84
CA GLU A 356 2.50 18.10 12.14
C GLU A 356 1.63 18.57 10.95
N TYR A 357 0.32 18.51 11.15
CA TYR A 357 -0.63 18.94 10.11
C TYR A 357 -0.64 20.44 9.90
N ASP A 358 -0.49 20.86 8.65
CA ASP A 358 -0.59 22.27 8.22
C ASP A 358 -1.48 22.38 6.98
N ASP A 359 -2.67 22.95 7.15
CA ASP A 359 -3.66 23.15 6.09
C ASP A 359 -3.48 24.45 5.29
N THR A 360 -2.39 25.20 5.51
CA THR A 360 -2.12 26.52 4.89
C THR A 360 -2.28 26.44 3.37
N SER A 361 -1.84 25.35 2.73
CA SER A 361 -1.98 25.16 1.29
C SER A 361 -3.44 25.14 0.82
N TYR A 362 -4.35 24.70 1.66
CA TYR A 362 -5.79 24.65 1.36
C TYR A 362 -6.49 25.99 1.67
N ARG A 363 -6.05 26.69 2.72
CA ARG A 363 -6.59 28.01 3.07
C ARG A 363 -6.19 29.11 2.09
N ASN A 364 -5.07 28.93 1.40
CA ASN A 364 -4.53 29.93 0.46
C ASN A 364 -4.96 29.69 -1.00
N ARG A 365 -5.96 28.88 -1.24
CA ARG A 365 -6.52 28.61 -2.57
C ARG A 365 -7.76 29.40 -2.85
#